data_f8a2f36ca996901c7ef7dbe83f34c256
#
_entry.id   f8a2f36ca996901c7ef7dbe83f34c256
#
_cell.length_a   1.000
_cell.length_b   1.000
_cell.length_c   1.000
_cell.angle_alpha   90.00
_cell.angle_beta   90.00
_cell.angle_gamma   90.00
#
_symmetry.space_group_name_H-M   'P 1'
#
loop_
_entity.id
_entity.type
_entity.pdbx_description
1 polymer ?
#
loop_
_entity_poly.entity_id
_entity_poly.type
_entity_poly.pdbx_seq_one_letter_code
_entity_poly.pdbx_strand_id
1 'polypeptide(L)'
;KKELINNDLVDIFVIGNIDEKSVADLIKKHFKFNVLKKRTVPFIVEEKKARSKKLIGRETIDNTQSKLAIACRVYGLSEYERNYPLTLFNVIFGGCSDSKLFKEVREENSLCYTIHSFPNKLDNVLIIRAGIDRANYKKTVSLIEKDLRDMCFGKFKQSDIDMAKEYLNTAFEEIEDSQGKIIDSYLMMELLGTDDIETKKEKIKKVTKNEIVKVAKKVTIDTIFYLEGVKDDRD
;
A
#
# COMPACT_ATOMS: atom_id res chain seq x y z
N LYS A 1 -3.06 1.80 32.35
CA LYS A 1 -4.18 2.69 31.98
C LYS A 1 -3.92 4.16 32.34
N LYS A 2 -3.53 4.48 33.61
CA LYS A 2 -3.19 5.86 34.02
C LYS A 2 -1.93 6.41 33.31
N GLU A 3 -0.91 5.60 33.06
CA GLU A 3 0.31 6.01 32.35
C GLU A 3 0.04 6.38 30.90
N LEU A 4 -0.77 5.60 30.17
CA LEU A 4 -1.19 5.90 28.80
C LEU A 4 -1.90 7.26 28.69
N ILE A 5 -2.88 7.51 29.57
CA ILE A 5 -3.68 8.75 29.52
C ILE A 5 -2.85 9.98 29.91
N ASN A 6 -1.86 9.83 30.79
CA ASN A 6 -1.10 10.97 31.31
C ASN A 6 0.20 11.27 30.52
N ASN A 7 0.72 10.30 29.79
CA ASN A 7 2.05 10.42 29.16
C ASN A 7 2.01 10.37 27.63
N ASP A 8 0.97 9.75 27.05
CA ASP A 8 0.85 9.61 25.61
C ASP A 8 0.06 10.76 24.98
N LEU A 9 0.27 10.95 23.70
CA LEU A 9 -0.52 11.85 22.88
C LEU A 9 -1.83 11.17 22.55
N VAL A 10 -2.94 11.83 22.84
CA VAL A 10 -4.29 11.27 22.61
C VAL A 10 -5.03 12.13 21.60
N ASP A 11 -5.49 11.51 20.52
CA ASP A 11 -6.41 12.10 19.57
C ASP A 11 -7.78 11.44 19.76
N ILE A 12 -8.82 12.27 19.74
CA ILE A 12 -10.19 11.80 19.87
C ILE A 12 -10.95 12.19 18.61
N PHE A 13 -11.39 11.19 17.87
CA PHE A 13 -12.24 11.37 16.69
C PHE A 13 -13.66 10.93 17.03
N VAL A 14 -14.61 11.77 16.72
CA VAL A 14 -16.04 11.49 16.93
C VAL A 14 -16.79 11.77 15.63
N ILE A 15 -17.59 10.82 15.19
CA ILE A 15 -18.41 10.94 13.99
C ILE A 15 -19.84 10.49 14.28
N GLY A 16 -20.82 11.23 13.80
CA GLY A 16 -22.24 10.90 13.97
C GLY A 16 -23.14 12.12 13.73
N ASN A 17 -24.43 11.93 13.92
CA ASN A 17 -25.39 13.04 13.91
C ASN A 17 -25.39 13.75 15.28
N ILE A 18 -24.43 14.63 15.48
CA ILE A 18 -24.09 15.25 16.76
C ILE A 18 -23.83 16.74 16.57
N ASP A 19 -24.05 17.51 17.63
CA ASP A 19 -23.62 18.91 17.71
C ASP A 19 -22.13 18.95 18.13
N GLU A 20 -21.27 19.44 17.25
CA GLU A 20 -19.82 19.48 17.45
C GLU A 20 -19.43 20.18 18.76
N LYS A 21 -20.05 21.33 19.06
CA LYS A 21 -19.76 22.12 20.25
C LYS A 21 -20.11 21.37 21.54
N SER A 22 -21.29 20.77 21.59
CA SER A 22 -21.74 19.97 22.74
C SER A 22 -20.80 18.78 23.02
N VAL A 23 -20.36 18.10 21.97
CA VAL A 23 -19.43 16.96 22.11
C VAL A 23 -18.05 17.44 22.56
N ALA A 24 -17.53 18.52 21.98
CA ALA A 24 -16.25 19.10 22.39
C ALA A 24 -16.27 19.53 23.86
N ASP A 25 -17.37 20.12 24.34
CA ASP A 25 -17.55 20.52 25.74
C ASP A 25 -17.65 19.32 26.69
N LEU A 26 -18.33 18.25 26.29
CA LEU A 26 -18.35 16.98 27.02
C LEU A 26 -16.95 16.33 27.12
N ILE A 27 -16.21 16.30 26.03
CA ILE A 27 -14.84 15.78 26.01
C ILE A 27 -13.97 16.58 26.97
N LYS A 28 -13.95 17.91 26.87
CA LYS A 28 -13.19 18.80 27.75
C LYS A 28 -13.58 18.63 29.22
N LYS A 29 -14.86 18.41 29.52
CA LYS A 29 -15.37 18.21 30.89
C LYS A 29 -14.90 16.89 31.49
N HIS A 30 -14.89 15.82 30.72
CA HIS A 30 -14.65 14.45 31.22
C HIS A 30 -13.23 13.94 30.99
N PHE A 31 -12.51 14.46 30.00
CA PHE A 31 -11.12 14.09 29.73
C PHE A 31 -10.18 15.21 30.17
N LYS A 32 -9.52 15.01 31.31
CA LYS A 32 -8.49 15.94 31.81
C LYS A 32 -7.12 15.40 31.40
N PHE A 33 -6.59 15.92 30.30
CA PHE A 33 -5.21 15.62 29.87
C PHE A 33 -4.24 16.61 30.51
N ASN A 34 -3.20 16.11 31.16
CA ASN A 34 -2.28 16.96 31.93
C ASN A 34 -1.30 17.77 31.05
N VAL A 35 -1.14 17.45 29.77
CA VAL A 35 -0.15 18.11 28.93
C VAL A 35 -0.59 18.18 27.47
N LEU A 36 -0.68 19.37 26.94
CA LEU A 36 -0.66 19.62 25.50
C LEU A 36 0.80 19.51 25.01
N LYS A 37 1.27 18.31 24.76
CA LYS A 37 2.53 18.11 24.06
C LYS A 37 2.32 18.41 22.59
N LYS A 38 3.22 19.22 22.02
CA LYS A 38 3.24 19.40 20.58
C LYS A 38 3.55 18.06 19.94
N ARG A 39 2.68 17.60 19.02
CA ARG A 39 2.93 16.37 18.28
C ARG A 39 4.25 16.51 17.50
N THR A 40 5.20 15.67 17.80
CA THR A 40 6.30 15.40 16.88
C THR A 40 5.85 14.24 16.00
N VAL A 41 5.85 14.44 14.69
CA VAL A 41 5.55 13.34 13.74
C VAL A 41 6.56 12.23 14.02
N PRO A 42 6.13 11.07 14.53
CA PRO A 42 7.06 10.04 14.99
C PRO A 42 7.73 9.29 13.84
N PHE A 43 7.38 9.59 12.59
CA PHE A 43 7.80 8.82 11.45
C PHE A 43 8.71 9.63 10.55
N ILE A 44 10.00 9.52 10.83
CA ILE A 44 10.99 9.75 9.78
C ILE A 44 10.95 8.48 8.94
N VAL A 45 10.43 8.60 7.73
CA VAL A 45 10.53 7.53 6.76
C VAL A 45 11.99 7.36 6.43
N GLU A 46 12.62 6.32 6.97
CA GLU A 46 14.01 6.02 6.66
C GLU A 46 14.09 5.51 5.21
N GLU A 47 14.58 6.35 4.32
CA GLU A 47 14.78 5.98 2.93
C GLU A 47 16.01 5.07 2.78
N LYS A 48 15.77 3.80 2.46
CA LYS A 48 16.84 2.83 2.19
C LYS A 48 16.86 2.46 0.71
N LYS A 49 18.04 2.55 0.10
CA LYS A 49 18.27 1.98 -1.24
C LYS A 49 18.14 0.46 -1.19
N ALA A 50 17.71 -0.12 -2.31
CA ALA A 50 17.77 -1.57 -2.47
C ALA A 50 19.23 -2.07 -2.42
N ARG A 51 19.40 -3.31 -2.00
CA ARG A 51 20.69 -3.98 -2.01
C ARG A 51 21.19 -4.17 -3.45
N SER A 52 22.51 -4.15 -3.64
CA SER A 52 23.12 -4.46 -4.94
C SER A 52 22.85 -5.91 -5.38
N LYS A 53 22.73 -6.84 -4.42
CA LYS A 53 22.33 -8.22 -4.63
C LYS A 53 21.06 -8.52 -3.85
N LYS A 54 20.05 -9.04 -4.53
CA LYS A 54 18.78 -9.45 -3.92
C LYS A 54 19.00 -10.46 -2.81
N LEU A 55 18.36 -10.27 -1.67
CA LEU A 55 18.29 -11.29 -0.64
C LEU A 55 17.22 -12.32 -1.02
N ILE A 56 17.55 -13.60 -0.89
CA ILE A 56 16.61 -14.70 -1.11
C ILE A 56 16.53 -15.49 0.19
N GLY A 57 15.35 -15.46 0.81
CA GLY A 57 15.01 -16.28 1.97
C GLY A 57 14.09 -17.43 1.54
N ARG A 58 14.29 -18.61 2.15
CA ARG A 58 13.44 -19.78 1.92
C ARG A 58 13.23 -20.52 3.23
N GLU A 59 11.98 -20.84 3.50
CA GLU A 59 11.56 -21.68 4.61
C GLU A 59 10.55 -22.71 4.12
N THR A 60 10.35 -23.80 4.87
CA THR A 60 9.36 -24.83 4.58
C THR A 60 8.23 -24.81 5.61
N ILE A 61 7.04 -25.12 5.16
CA ILE A 61 5.86 -25.25 6.04
C ILE A 61 5.04 -26.47 5.63
N ASP A 62 4.45 -27.13 6.60
CA ASP A 62 3.51 -28.23 6.37
C ASP A 62 2.16 -27.69 5.87
N ASN A 63 2.11 -27.38 4.58
CA ASN A 63 0.95 -26.87 3.87
C ASN A 63 1.07 -27.25 2.39
N THR A 64 -0.05 -27.41 1.70
CA THR A 64 -0.09 -27.68 0.26
C THR A 64 0.28 -26.43 -0.56
N GLN A 65 -0.20 -25.26 -0.16
CA GLN A 65 0.06 -24.01 -0.84
C GLN A 65 1.35 -23.34 -0.36
N SER A 66 2.21 -22.97 -1.29
CA SER A 66 3.38 -22.11 -1.04
C SER A 66 3.00 -20.62 -1.06
N LYS A 67 3.74 -19.83 -0.30
CA LYS A 67 3.56 -18.36 -0.26
C LYS A 67 4.84 -17.66 -0.71
N LEU A 68 4.67 -16.76 -1.66
CA LEU A 68 5.73 -15.91 -2.18
C LEU A 68 5.50 -14.48 -1.68
N ALA A 69 6.54 -13.87 -1.12
CA ALA A 69 6.56 -12.45 -0.78
C ALA A 69 7.80 -11.80 -1.43
N ILE A 70 7.59 -10.71 -2.17
CA ILE A 70 8.66 -9.92 -2.77
C ILE A 70 8.58 -8.51 -2.21
N ALA A 71 9.64 -8.06 -1.57
CA ALA A 71 9.76 -6.69 -1.09
C ALA A 71 10.63 -5.88 -2.06
N CYS A 72 10.04 -4.78 -2.57
CA CYS A 72 10.73 -3.81 -3.39
C CYS A 72 11.00 -2.56 -2.55
N ARG A 73 12.24 -2.05 -2.56
CA ARG A 73 12.53 -0.73 -2.03
C ARG A 73 12.08 0.34 -3.02
N VAL A 74 11.51 1.40 -2.46
CA VAL A 74 11.10 2.59 -3.20
C VAL A 74 11.96 3.74 -2.69
N TYR A 75 12.86 4.28 -3.53
CA TYR A 75 13.87 5.23 -3.09
C TYR A 75 13.83 6.54 -3.86
N GLY A 76 14.00 7.64 -3.14
CA GLY A 76 14.14 8.98 -3.73
C GLY A 76 12.83 9.53 -4.33
N LEU A 77 11.68 9.20 -3.73
CA LEU A 77 10.39 9.79 -4.06
C LEU A 77 10.18 11.10 -3.32
N SER A 78 9.69 12.12 -4.02
CA SER A 78 9.06 13.25 -3.37
C SER A 78 7.76 12.81 -2.67
N GLU A 79 7.23 13.63 -1.78
CA GLU A 79 5.95 13.38 -1.13
C GLU A 79 4.82 13.24 -2.16
N TYR A 80 4.78 14.12 -3.16
CA TYR A 80 3.83 14.03 -4.26
C TYR A 80 3.96 12.69 -5.02
N GLU A 81 5.18 12.30 -5.40
CA GLU A 81 5.41 11.03 -6.12
C GLU A 81 4.97 9.81 -5.31
N ARG A 82 5.19 9.84 -3.98
CA ARG A 82 4.77 8.77 -3.05
C ARG A 82 3.26 8.69 -2.90
N ASN A 83 2.59 9.84 -2.85
CA ASN A 83 1.16 9.86 -2.58
C ASN A 83 0.30 9.62 -3.82
N TYR A 84 0.74 10.01 -5.02
CA TYR A 84 -0.09 10.00 -6.23
C TYR A 84 0.45 9.08 -7.33
N PRO A 85 1.59 9.35 -7.99
CA PRO A 85 2.09 8.45 -9.01
C PRO A 85 2.38 7.03 -8.53
N LEU A 86 2.91 6.84 -7.31
CA LEU A 86 3.13 5.50 -6.74
C LEU A 86 1.81 4.76 -6.49
N THR A 87 0.77 5.47 -6.08
CA THR A 87 -0.55 4.89 -5.87
C THR A 87 -1.14 4.38 -7.18
N LEU A 88 -1.09 5.19 -8.25
CA LEU A 88 -1.52 4.75 -9.59
C LEU A 88 -0.65 3.63 -10.15
N PHE A 89 0.67 3.75 -10.02
CA PHE A 89 1.58 2.65 -10.37
C PHE A 89 1.14 1.34 -9.71
N ASN A 90 0.86 1.36 -8.41
CA ASN A 90 0.45 0.16 -7.69
C ASN A 90 -0.86 -0.43 -8.22
N VAL A 91 -1.88 0.40 -8.47
CA VAL A 91 -3.17 -0.09 -9.01
C VAL A 91 -2.97 -0.77 -10.36
N ILE A 92 -2.21 -0.16 -11.28
CA ILE A 92 -1.90 -0.71 -12.60
C ILE A 92 -1.07 -1.99 -12.48
N PHE A 93 -0.10 -2.01 -11.57
CA PHE A 93 0.86 -3.10 -11.45
C PHE A 93 0.26 -4.35 -10.79
N GLY A 94 -0.35 -4.21 -9.60
CA GLY A 94 -0.84 -5.37 -8.85
C GLY A 94 -1.85 -5.04 -7.75
N GLY A 95 -2.43 -3.83 -7.74
CA GLY A 95 -3.31 -3.35 -6.67
C GLY A 95 -4.80 -3.74 -6.81
N CYS A 96 -5.21 -4.26 -7.95
CA CYS A 96 -6.60 -4.67 -8.21
C CYS A 96 -6.68 -5.88 -9.15
N SER A 97 -7.89 -6.39 -9.39
CA SER A 97 -8.15 -7.52 -10.29
C SER A 97 -7.88 -7.22 -11.78
N ASP A 98 -7.89 -5.95 -12.15
CA ASP A 98 -7.58 -5.50 -13.51
C ASP A 98 -6.10 -5.17 -13.73
N SER A 99 -5.28 -5.39 -12.71
CA SER A 99 -3.85 -5.09 -12.73
C SER A 99 -3.05 -6.05 -13.61
N LYS A 100 -1.87 -5.60 -14.00
CA LYS A 100 -0.95 -6.35 -14.86
C LYS A 100 -0.54 -7.70 -14.24
N LEU A 101 -0.17 -7.73 -12.96
CA LEU A 101 0.18 -8.97 -12.27
C LEU A 101 -0.99 -9.95 -12.21
N PHE A 102 -2.19 -9.45 -11.95
CA PHE A 102 -3.36 -10.32 -11.88
C PHE A 102 -3.66 -10.95 -13.24
N LYS A 103 -3.68 -10.15 -14.32
CA LYS A 103 -3.90 -10.63 -15.68
C LYS A 103 -2.83 -11.59 -16.15
N GLU A 104 -1.55 -11.18 -16.10
CA GLU A 104 -0.46 -11.98 -16.68
C GLU A 104 -0.09 -13.21 -15.82
N VAL A 105 -0.04 -13.07 -14.48
CA VAL A 105 0.41 -14.18 -13.62
C VAL A 105 -0.71 -15.15 -13.30
N ARG A 106 -1.91 -14.64 -12.98
CA ARG A 106 -3.04 -15.46 -12.55
C ARG A 106 -3.90 -15.93 -13.71
N GLU A 107 -4.42 -15.01 -14.55
CA GLU A 107 -5.40 -15.36 -15.58
C GLU A 107 -4.76 -16.02 -16.80
N GLU A 108 -3.74 -15.39 -17.39
CA GLU A 108 -3.13 -15.89 -18.63
C GLU A 108 -2.21 -17.10 -18.40
N ASN A 109 -1.47 -17.13 -17.29
CA ASN A 109 -0.51 -18.19 -17.02
C ASN A 109 -0.91 -19.17 -15.92
N SER A 110 -1.98 -18.94 -15.18
CA SER A 110 -2.48 -19.81 -14.10
C SER A 110 -1.42 -20.21 -13.07
N LEU A 111 -0.50 -19.28 -12.74
CA LEU A 111 0.65 -19.58 -11.86
C LEU A 111 0.37 -19.40 -10.37
N CYS A 112 -0.74 -18.74 -10.04
CA CYS A 112 -1.07 -18.44 -8.65
C CYS A 112 -2.60 -18.42 -8.43
N TYR A 113 -3.00 -18.69 -7.19
CA TYR A 113 -4.39 -18.54 -6.76
C TYR A 113 -4.73 -17.08 -6.47
N THR A 114 -3.78 -16.38 -5.85
CA THR A 114 -3.90 -14.97 -5.52
C THR A 114 -2.58 -14.27 -5.78
N ILE A 115 -2.65 -13.06 -6.28
CA ILE A 115 -1.50 -12.17 -6.40
C ILE A 115 -1.97 -10.73 -6.22
N HIS A 116 -1.24 -9.97 -5.43
CA HIS A 116 -1.49 -8.54 -5.26
C HIS A 116 -0.22 -7.82 -4.82
N SER A 117 -0.18 -6.51 -5.07
CA SER A 117 0.85 -5.62 -4.56
C SER A 117 0.23 -4.49 -3.74
N PHE A 118 0.95 -4.01 -2.74
CA PHE A 118 0.55 -2.87 -1.92
C PHE A 118 1.78 -2.08 -1.43
N PRO A 119 1.74 -0.75 -1.49
CA PRO A 119 2.80 0.09 -0.97
C PRO A 119 2.62 0.29 0.53
N ASN A 120 3.69 0.08 1.30
CA ASN A 120 3.82 0.61 2.64
C ASN A 120 4.57 1.95 2.54
N LYS A 121 3.82 3.05 2.57
CA LYS A 121 4.36 4.40 2.37
C LYS A 121 5.24 4.87 3.53
N LEU A 122 5.06 4.30 4.73
CA LEU A 122 5.85 4.65 5.92
C LEU A 122 7.26 4.06 5.84
N ASP A 123 7.38 2.84 5.30
CA ASP A 123 8.65 2.14 5.18
C ASP A 123 9.30 2.30 3.80
N ASN A 124 8.67 3.02 2.86
CA ASN A 124 9.07 3.11 1.46
C ASN A 124 9.32 1.73 0.82
N VAL A 125 8.39 0.81 1.03
CA VAL A 125 8.44 -0.56 0.51
C VAL A 125 7.17 -0.87 -0.26
N LEU A 126 7.31 -1.44 -1.45
CA LEU A 126 6.22 -2.10 -2.16
C LEU A 126 6.33 -3.60 -1.91
N ILE A 127 5.27 -4.21 -1.43
CA ILE A 127 5.22 -5.65 -1.15
C ILE A 127 4.32 -6.32 -2.17
N ILE A 128 4.82 -7.38 -2.82
CA ILE A 128 4.05 -8.26 -3.68
C ILE A 128 3.86 -9.58 -2.93
N ARG A 129 2.64 -10.08 -2.86
CA ARG A 129 2.31 -11.38 -2.26
C ARG A 129 1.58 -12.24 -3.27
N ALA A 130 1.93 -13.53 -3.31
CA ALA A 130 1.25 -14.50 -4.13
C ALA A 130 1.12 -15.85 -3.41
N GLY A 131 -0.02 -16.51 -3.59
CA GLY A 131 -0.22 -17.93 -3.23
C GLY A 131 -0.01 -18.78 -4.48
N ILE A 132 1.01 -19.63 -4.48
CA ILE A 132 1.47 -20.36 -5.67
C ILE A 132 1.64 -21.84 -5.36
N ASP A 133 1.63 -22.66 -6.41
CA ASP A 133 2.10 -24.03 -6.32
C ASP A 133 3.64 -24.06 -6.29
N ARG A 134 4.18 -25.04 -5.62
CA ARG A 134 5.63 -25.25 -5.48
C ARG A 134 6.36 -25.24 -6.84
N ALA A 135 5.81 -25.93 -7.83
CA ALA A 135 6.36 -26.02 -9.16
C ALA A 135 6.45 -24.67 -9.91
N ASN A 136 5.58 -23.72 -9.55
CA ASN A 136 5.43 -22.44 -10.24
C ASN A 136 6.39 -21.35 -9.77
N TYR A 137 7.18 -21.57 -8.70
CA TYR A 137 8.03 -20.55 -8.08
C TYR A 137 8.89 -19.77 -9.07
N LYS A 138 9.71 -20.48 -9.85
CA LYS A 138 10.68 -19.82 -10.78
C LYS A 138 9.96 -19.01 -11.86
N LYS A 139 8.88 -19.56 -12.42
CA LYS A 139 8.14 -18.91 -13.49
C LYS A 139 7.41 -17.68 -12.97
N THR A 140 6.79 -17.77 -11.78
CA THR A 140 6.11 -16.65 -11.13
C THR A 140 7.07 -15.50 -10.84
N VAL A 141 8.22 -15.78 -10.22
CA VAL A 141 9.22 -14.74 -9.93
C VAL A 141 9.70 -14.06 -11.21
N SER A 142 10.03 -14.85 -12.25
CA SER A 142 10.49 -14.31 -13.53
C SER A 142 9.46 -13.42 -14.20
N LEU A 143 8.18 -13.78 -14.12
CA LEU A 143 7.10 -12.99 -14.71
C LEU A 143 6.86 -11.70 -13.94
N ILE A 144 6.86 -11.73 -12.60
CA ILE A 144 6.78 -10.53 -11.78
C ILE A 144 7.93 -9.56 -12.09
N GLU A 145 9.16 -10.08 -12.24
CA GLU A 145 10.32 -9.26 -12.62
C GLU A 145 10.19 -8.66 -14.02
N LYS A 146 9.64 -9.43 -14.98
CA LYS A 146 9.32 -8.92 -16.32
C LYS A 146 8.29 -7.81 -16.26
N ASP A 147 7.21 -8.00 -15.52
CA ASP A 147 6.13 -7.02 -15.42
C ASP A 147 6.59 -5.72 -14.77
N LEU A 148 7.42 -5.80 -13.73
CA LEU A 148 8.05 -4.61 -13.15
C LEU A 148 8.92 -3.87 -14.17
N ARG A 149 9.73 -4.59 -14.96
CA ARG A 149 10.52 -3.99 -16.05
C ARG A 149 9.62 -3.34 -17.10
N ASP A 150 8.54 -3.99 -17.48
CA ASP A 150 7.59 -3.45 -18.44
C ASP A 150 6.95 -2.13 -17.95
N MET A 151 6.65 -2.03 -16.65
CA MET A 151 6.21 -0.77 -16.04
C MET A 151 7.29 0.33 -16.16
N CYS A 152 8.57 -0.01 -15.93
CA CYS A 152 9.69 0.92 -16.06
C CYS A 152 9.87 1.44 -17.50
N PHE A 153 9.51 0.66 -18.51
CA PHE A 153 9.54 1.02 -19.92
C PHE A 153 8.22 1.62 -20.44
N GLY A 154 7.24 1.81 -19.58
CA GLY A 154 5.94 2.37 -19.94
C GLY A 154 5.09 1.45 -20.82
N LYS A 155 5.31 0.13 -20.75
CA LYS A 155 4.54 -0.88 -21.50
C LYS A 155 3.20 -1.15 -20.81
N PHE A 156 2.40 -0.13 -20.70
CA PHE A 156 0.99 -0.14 -20.31
C PHE A 156 0.24 0.92 -21.09
N LYS A 157 -1.06 0.72 -21.27
CA LYS A 157 -1.90 1.55 -22.14
C LYS A 157 -2.47 2.75 -21.38
N GLN A 158 -3.01 3.72 -22.11
CA GLN A 158 -3.77 4.81 -21.50
C GLN A 158 -5.01 4.26 -20.78
N SER A 159 -5.67 3.25 -21.33
CA SER A 159 -6.81 2.58 -20.69
C SER A 159 -6.50 1.99 -19.30
N ASP A 160 -5.26 1.54 -19.07
CA ASP A 160 -4.86 1.04 -17.74
C ASP A 160 -4.74 2.19 -16.72
N ILE A 161 -4.33 3.37 -17.18
CA ILE A 161 -4.29 4.58 -16.36
C ILE A 161 -5.72 5.05 -16.04
N ASP A 162 -6.58 5.06 -17.04
CA ASP A 162 -7.98 5.51 -16.90
C ASP A 162 -8.73 4.57 -15.94
N MET A 163 -8.56 3.26 -16.10
CA MET A 163 -9.07 2.24 -15.17
C MET A 163 -8.56 2.48 -13.74
N ALA A 164 -7.26 2.72 -13.57
CA ALA A 164 -6.68 2.94 -12.25
C ALA A 164 -7.19 4.23 -11.58
N LYS A 165 -7.42 5.30 -12.35
CA LYS A 165 -8.03 6.54 -11.86
C LYS A 165 -9.47 6.32 -11.41
N GLU A 166 -10.25 5.59 -12.20
CA GLU A 166 -11.63 5.25 -11.86
C GLU A 166 -11.71 4.36 -10.61
N TYR A 167 -10.88 3.33 -10.55
CA TYR A 167 -10.76 2.49 -9.36
C TYR A 167 -10.48 3.29 -8.08
N LEU A 168 -9.56 4.26 -8.14
CA LEU A 168 -9.24 5.12 -7.00
C LEU A 168 -10.38 6.10 -6.70
N ASN A 169 -11.06 6.62 -7.71
CA ASN A 169 -12.22 7.49 -7.51
C ASN A 169 -13.32 6.77 -6.73
N THR A 170 -13.69 5.56 -7.16
CA THR A 170 -14.65 4.71 -6.44
C THR A 170 -14.19 4.41 -5.01
N ALA A 171 -12.90 4.09 -4.81
CA ALA A 171 -12.37 3.85 -3.48
C ALA A 171 -12.44 5.09 -2.57
N PHE A 172 -12.32 6.30 -3.12
CA PHE A 172 -12.50 7.54 -2.37
C PHE A 172 -13.98 7.80 -2.01
N GLU A 173 -14.91 7.50 -2.92
CA GLU A 173 -16.35 7.58 -2.65
C GLU A 173 -16.76 6.63 -1.51
N GLU A 174 -16.26 5.40 -1.51
CA GLU A 174 -16.48 4.44 -0.43
C GLU A 174 -15.96 4.90 0.94
N ILE A 175 -14.99 5.83 1.00
CA ILE A 175 -14.54 6.40 2.28
C ILE A 175 -15.66 7.22 2.89
N GLU A 176 -16.38 8.01 2.10
CA GLU A 176 -17.45 8.89 2.54
C GLU A 176 -18.66 8.11 3.10
N ASP A 177 -18.85 6.88 2.65
CA ASP A 177 -19.93 5.99 3.10
C ASP A 177 -19.60 5.20 4.39
N SER A 178 -18.37 5.31 4.91
CA SER A 178 -17.92 4.53 6.06
C SER A 178 -17.34 5.39 7.18
N GLN A 179 -18.03 5.44 8.32
CA GLN A 179 -17.57 6.19 9.49
C GLN A 179 -16.14 5.83 9.90
N GLY A 180 -15.77 4.54 9.87
CA GLY A 180 -14.42 4.10 10.19
C GLY A 180 -13.38 4.61 9.19
N LYS A 181 -13.66 4.51 7.89
CA LYS A 181 -12.76 5.02 6.83
C LYS A 181 -12.60 6.54 6.89
N ILE A 182 -13.67 7.28 7.26
CA ILE A 182 -13.61 8.73 7.48
C ILE A 182 -12.65 9.04 8.63
N ILE A 183 -12.81 8.38 9.79
CA ILE A 183 -11.90 8.55 10.93
C ILE A 183 -10.46 8.25 10.55
N ASP A 184 -10.21 7.13 9.84
CA ASP A 184 -8.87 6.77 9.38
C ASP A 184 -8.28 7.83 8.44
N SER A 185 -9.10 8.41 7.56
CA SER A 185 -8.66 9.49 6.66
C SER A 185 -8.22 10.72 7.44
N TYR A 186 -9.01 11.17 8.41
CA TYR A 186 -8.63 12.30 9.28
C TYR A 186 -7.42 12.00 10.14
N LEU A 187 -7.31 10.78 10.67
CA LEU A 187 -6.14 10.33 11.41
C LEU A 187 -4.87 10.40 10.54
N MET A 188 -4.94 9.95 9.29
CA MET A 188 -3.82 10.04 8.37
C MET A 188 -3.46 11.48 8.01
N MET A 189 -4.45 12.37 7.87
CA MET A 189 -4.20 13.80 7.66
C MET A 189 -3.45 14.40 8.85
N GLU A 190 -3.88 14.10 10.07
CA GLU A 190 -3.29 14.61 11.30
C GLU A 190 -1.87 14.03 11.57
N LEU A 191 -1.68 12.73 11.34
CA LEU A 191 -0.42 12.05 11.59
C LEU A 191 0.64 12.32 10.53
N LEU A 192 0.26 12.35 9.26
CA LEU A 192 1.18 12.34 8.13
C LEU A 192 1.08 13.58 7.25
N GLY A 193 0.17 14.51 7.58
CA GLY A 193 -0.06 15.70 6.75
C GLY A 193 -0.55 15.36 5.34
N THR A 194 -1.28 14.25 5.17
CA THR A 194 -1.81 13.89 3.86
C THR A 194 -2.92 14.85 3.45
N ASP A 195 -3.13 15.03 2.16
CA ASP A 195 -4.23 15.85 1.64
C ASP A 195 -5.60 15.27 2.02
N ASP A 196 -6.64 16.12 2.01
CA ASP A 196 -8.03 15.70 2.08
C ASP A 196 -8.47 14.91 0.84
N ILE A 197 -9.66 14.31 0.89
CA ILE A 197 -10.17 13.43 -0.17
C ILE A 197 -10.32 14.18 -1.49
N GLU A 198 -10.87 15.39 -1.48
CA GLU A 198 -11.10 16.16 -2.70
C GLU A 198 -9.77 16.57 -3.37
N THR A 199 -8.82 17.03 -2.58
CA THR A 199 -7.46 17.32 -3.06
C THR A 199 -6.79 16.07 -3.62
N LYS A 200 -6.97 14.90 -2.99
CA LYS A 200 -6.47 13.61 -3.50
C LYS A 200 -7.09 13.25 -4.84
N LYS A 201 -8.43 13.37 -4.99
CA LYS A 201 -9.14 13.14 -6.26
C LYS A 201 -8.59 14.03 -7.38
N GLU A 202 -8.41 15.32 -7.11
CA GLU A 202 -7.87 16.26 -8.09
C GLU A 202 -6.42 15.95 -8.51
N LYS A 203 -5.56 15.64 -7.55
CA LYS A 203 -4.16 15.33 -7.82
C LYS A 203 -4.00 14.01 -8.60
N ILE A 204 -4.78 12.98 -8.26
CA ILE A 204 -4.82 11.70 -8.99
C ILE A 204 -5.24 11.91 -10.46
N LYS A 205 -6.27 12.73 -10.71
CA LYS A 205 -6.71 13.04 -12.09
C LYS A 205 -5.59 13.63 -12.94
N LYS A 206 -4.69 14.44 -12.36
CA LYS A 206 -3.61 15.14 -13.06
C LYS A 206 -2.36 14.28 -13.31
N VAL A 207 -2.22 13.13 -12.63
CA VAL A 207 -1.05 12.27 -12.81
C VAL A 207 -0.95 11.77 -14.25
N THR A 208 0.24 11.87 -14.80
CA THR A 208 0.59 11.52 -16.19
C THR A 208 1.28 10.15 -16.26
N LYS A 209 1.27 9.54 -17.47
CA LYS A 209 2.02 8.32 -17.76
C LYS A 209 3.51 8.46 -17.44
N ASN A 210 4.10 9.59 -17.78
CA ASN A 210 5.53 9.83 -17.55
C ASN A 210 5.88 9.83 -16.05
N GLU A 211 5.03 10.37 -15.20
CA GLU A 211 5.23 10.35 -13.74
C GLU A 211 5.14 8.93 -13.19
N ILE A 212 4.19 8.12 -13.68
CA ILE A 212 4.07 6.70 -13.31
C ILE A 212 5.35 5.93 -13.71
N VAL A 213 5.85 6.13 -14.93
CA VAL A 213 7.10 5.52 -15.41
C VAL A 213 8.31 5.98 -14.57
N LYS A 214 8.37 7.27 -14.22
CA LYS A 214 9.43 7.82 -13.37
C LYS A 214 9.46 7.14 -12.01
N VAL A 215 8.29 6.93 -11.40
CA VAL A 215 8.16 6.22 -10.13
C VAL A 215 8.50 4.73 -10.29
N ALA A 216 8.02 4.07 -11.36
CA ALA A 216 8.34 2.67 -11.63
C ALA A 216 9.86 2.41 -11.62
N LYS A 217 10.66 3.31 -12.21
CA LYS A 217 12.13 3.23 -12.24
C LYS A 217 12.79 3.35 -10.85
N LYS A 218 12.06 3.85 -9.86
CA LYS A 218 12.53 3.99 -8.47
C LYS A 218 12.10 2.80 -7.59
N VAL A 219 11.35 1.83 -8.15
CA VAL A 219 10.94 0.60 -7.49
C VAL A 219 11.93 -0.51 -7.85
N THR A 220 12.63 -1.04 -6.86
CA THR A 220 13.66 -2.05 -7.07
C THR A 220 13.47 -3.24 -6.15
N ILE A 221 13.44 -4.45 -6.70
CA ILE A 221 13.34 -5.69 -5.90
C ILE A 221 14.59 -5.81 -5.02
N ASP A 222 14.35 -5.91 -3.70
CA ASP A 222 15.39 -6.01 -2.67
C ASP A 222 15.44 -7.40 -2.06
N THR A 223 14.28 -7.98 -1.74
CA THR A 223 14.17 -9.26 -1.04
C THR A 223 13.08 -10.13 -1.66
N ILE A 224 13.36 -11.39 -1.84
CA ILE A 224 12.39 -12.43 -2.22
C ILE A 224 12.35 -13.44 -1.08
N PHE A 225 11.20 -13.65 -0.49
CA PHE A 225 10.97 -14.67 0.53
C PHE A 225 9.98 -15.70 0.03
N TYR A 226 10.37 -16.98 0.13
CA TYR A 226 9.56 -18.09 -0.30
C TYR A 226 9.31 -19.04 0.86
N LEU A 227 8.05 -19.13 1.27
CA LEU A 227 7.58 -20.12 2.22
C LEU A 227 7.01 -21.30 1.44
N GLU A 228 7.82 -22.36 1.35
CA GLU A 228 7.51 -23.52 0.54
C GLU A 228 6.58 -24.48 1.26
N GLY A 229 5.42 -24.75 0.67
CA GLY A 229 4.53 -25.82 1.12
C GLY A 229 5.10 -27.18 0.74
N VAL A 230 5.23 -28.09 1.69
CA VAL A 230 5.83 -29.42 1.49
C VAL A 230 4.83 -30.56 1.58
N LYS A 231 3.56 -30.28 1.91
CA LYS A 231 2.50 -31.28 1.94
C LYS A 231 1.99 -31.55 0.52
N ASP A 232 1.82 -32.80 0.15
CA ASP A 232 1.18 -33.18 -1.11
C ASP A 232 -0.34 -33.23 -0.95
N ASP A 233 -1.07 -32.82 -2.02
CA ASP A 233 -2.56 -32.82 -2.05
C ASP A 233 -3.17 -34.22 -1.94
N ARG A 234 -2.38 -35.25 -1.77
CA ARG A 234 -2.78 -36.67 -1.78
C ARG A 234 -2.67 -37.38 -0.43
N ASP A 235 -2.33 -36.64 0.65
CA ASP A 235 -2.25 -37.17 2.01
C ASP A 235 -3.45 -36.76 2.86
#